data_d0c50f9e16e5141a501a30c2c672478d
#
_entry.id   d0c50f9e16e5141a501a30c2c672478d
#
_cell.length_a   1.000
_cell.length_b   1.000
_cell.length_c   1.000
_cell.angle_alpha   90.00
_cell.angle_beta   90.00
_cell.angle_gamma   90.00
#
_symmetry.space_group_name_H-M   'P 1'
#
loop_
_entity.id
_entity.type
_entity.pdbx_description
1 polymer ?
#
loop_
_entity_poly.entity_id
_entity_poly.type
_entity_poly.pdbx_seq_one_letter_code
_entity_poly.pdbx_strand_id
1 'polypeptide(L)'
;MSSSTEASGQAGFLSKERIIAGEGFNRWLVPPAALAIHLCIGMAYGFSVFWLPLGRALGIAKPQTCGADVSLIAELFTTTCDWRISSLGWMFTLFFVFLGLSAALWGGWLERVGPRKAGVVSAVCWCGGLLISALGIQMHQ
;
A
#
# COMPACT_ATOMS: atom_id res chain seq x y z
N MET A 1 2.98 54.05 -3.85
CA MET A 1 2.48 53.13 -2.82
C MET A 1 1.32 52.40 -3.42
N SER A 2 1.59 51.27 -4.08
CA SER A 2 0.57 50.39 -4.64
C SER A 2 0.34 49.26 -3.67
N SER A 3 -0.81 49.26 -3.03
CA SER A 3 -1.30 48.17 -2.19
C SER A 3 -1.72 47.00 -3.10
N SER A 4 -0.86 46.03 -3.25
CA SER A 4 -1.21 44.71 -3.77
C SER A 4 -2.07 44.00 -2.73
N THR A 5 -3.36 44.13 -2.88
CA THR A 5 -4.35 43.27 -2.21
C THR A 5 -4.20 41.89 -2.83
N GLU A 6 -3.27 41.08 -2.33
CA GLU A 6 -3.21 39.67 -2.66
C GLU A 6 -4.47 39.00 -2.14
N ALA A 7 -5.27 38.56 -3.08
CA ALA A 7 -6.41 37.70 -2.84
C ALA A 7 -5.91 36.47 -2.07
N SER A 8 -6.16 36.42 -0.77
CA SER A 8 -6.02 35.21 0.04
C SER A 8 -7.08 34.20 -0.38
N GLY A 9 -6.88 33.62 -1.55
CA GLY A 9 -7.62 32.42 -1.96
C GLY A 9 -7.44 31.40 -0.84
N GLN A 10 -8.52 30.99 -0.20
CA GLN A 10 -8.52 30.02 0.88
C GLN A 10 -7.75 28.77 0.39
N ALA A 11 -6.52 28.67 0.86
CA ALA A 11 -5.68 27.52 0.54
C ALA A 11 -6.42 26.25 0.98
N GLY A 12 -6.77 25.39 0.03
CA GLY A 12 -7.52 24.17 0.30
C GLY A 12 -6.84 23.31 1.37
N PHE A 13 -7.60 22.47 2.08
CA PHE A 13 -7.09 21.62 3.17
C PHE A 13 -5.86 20.80 2.77
N LEU A 14 -5.73 20.43 1.49
CA LEU A 14 -4.63 19.66 0.93
C LEU A 14 -3.52 20.53 0.32
N SER A 15 -3.58 21.85 0.42
CA SER A 15 -2.56 22.72 -0.18
C SER A 15 -1.23 22.63 0.59
N LYS A 16 -0.14 22.79 -0.15
CA LYS A 16 1.22 22.72 0.41
C LYS A 16 1.49 23.84 1.42
N GLU A 17 0.90 25.02 1.23
CA GLU A 17 1.06 26.17 2.10
C GLU A 17 0.55 25.92 3.53
N ARG A 18 -0.46 25.07 3.67
CA ARG A 18 -1.02 24.70 5.00
C ARG A 18 -0.22 23.63 5.74
N ILE A 19 0.85 23.12 5.15
CA ILE A 19 1.70 22.08 5.75
C ILE A 19 2.87 22.70 6.49
N ILE A 20 3.19 23.95 6.19
CA ILE A 20 4.26 24.69 6.86
C ILE A 20 3.86 24.90 8.32
N ALA A 21 4.68 24.39 9.22
CA ALA A 21 4.46 24.53 10.65
C ALA A 21 4.51 26.01 11.06
N GLY A 22 3.45 26.48 11.73
CA GLY A 22 3.40 27.82 12.32
C GLY A 22 4.30 27.94 13.55
N GLU A 23 4.47 29.18 14.03
CA GLU A 23 5.15 29.47 15.30
C GLU A 23 4.43 28.74 16.45
N GLY A 24 5.19 28.04 17.29
CA GLY A 24 4.64 27.25 18.41
C GLY A 24 4.28 25.79 18.08
N PHE A 25 4.55 25.31 16.85
CA PHE A 25 4.31 23.89 16.53
C PHE A 25 5.21 22.96 17.36
N ASN A 26 4.58 22.02 18.07
CA ASN A 26 5.31 21.04 18.86
C ASN A 26 5.86 19.92 17.96
N ARG A 27 7.16 19.95 17.70
CA ARG A 27 7.86 18.95 16.85
C ARG A 27 7.78 17.52 17.39
N TRP A 28 7.55 17.34 18.69
CA TRP A 28 7.43 16.03 19.33
C TRP A 28 6.15 15.27 18.93
N LEU A 29 5.21 15.91 18.27
CA LEU A 29 4.02 15.26 17.70
C LEU A 29 4.32 14.49 16.41
N VAL A 30 5.43 14.82 15.74
CA VAL A 30 5.80 14.17 14.46
C VAL A 30 6.21 12.70 14.64
N PRO A 31 7.08 12.33 15.60
CA PRO A 31 7.45 10.93 15.80
C PRO A 31 6.27 9.99 16.08
N PRO A 32 5.33 10.29 17.01
CA PRO A 32 4.20 9.41 17.26
C PRO A 32 3.25 9.32 16.05
N ALA A 33 3.06 10.41 15.30
CA ALA A 33 2.27 10.37 14.07
C ALA A 33 2.92 9.49 12.99
N ALA A 34 4.23 9.60 12.81
CA ALA A 34 4.98 8.75 11.90
C ALA A 34 4.94 7.28 12.33
N LEU A 35 5.05 7.01 13.64
CA LEU A 35 4.95 5.67 14.20
C LEU A 35 3.56 5.06 13.94
N ALA A 36 2.49 5.82 14.14
CA ALA A 36 1.13 5.37 13.87
C ALA A 36 0.95 4.97 12.40
N ILE A 37 1.46 5.76 11.46
CA ILE A 37 1.44 5.43 10.03
C ILE A 37 2.25 4.15 9.75
N HIS A 38 3.44 4.02 10.33
CA HIS A 38 4.27 2.84 10.16
C HIS A 38 3.64 1.57 10.73
N LEU A 39 2.93 1.65 11.84
CA LEU A 39 2.18 0.53 12.40
C LEU A 39 1.06 0.07 11.46
N CYS A 40 0.34 1.01 10.84
CA CYS A 40 -0.70 0.68 9.86
C CYS A 40 -0.12 -0.01 8.61
N ILE A 41 1.03 0.45 8.11
CA ILE A 41 1.72 -0.13 6.95
C ILE A 41 2.45 -1.42 7.33
N GLY A 42 2.88 -1.55 8.58
CA GLY A 42 3.64 -2.69 9.10
C GLY A 42 2.94 -4.04 8.95
N MET A 43 1.61 -4.05 8.78
CA MET A 43 0.84 -5.25 8.45
C MET A 43 1.36 -5.97 7.21
N ALA A 44 1.94 -5.24 6.24
CA ALA A 44 2.54 -5.84 5.05
C ALA A 44 3.70 -6.78 5.39
N TYR A 45 4.49 -6.44 6.40
CA TYR A 45 5.62 -7.28 6.85
C TYR A 45 5.16 -8.50 7.65
N GLY A 46 4.03 -8.38 8.37
CA GLY A 46 3.40 -9.47 9.10
C GLY A 46 2.55 -10.40 8.22
N PHE A 47 2.42 -10.10 6.92
CA PHE A 47 1.54 -10.84 6.02
C PHE A 47 1.91 -12.32 5.89
N SER A 48 3.16 -12.68 6.14
CA SER A 48 3.62 -14.08 6.15
C SER A 48 2.86 -14.97 7.15
N VAL A 49 2.33 -14.39 8.23
CA VAL A 49 1.50 -15.11 9.22
C VAL A 49 0.18 -15.61 8.59
N PHE A 50 -0.31 -14.91 7.57
CA PHE A 50 -1.55 -15.25 6.88
C PHE A 50 -1.36 -16.28 5.74
N TRP A 51 -0.14 -16.62 5.36
CA TRP A 51 0.12 -17.55 4.25
C TRP A 51 -0.50 -18.93 4.48
N LEU A 52 -0.35 -19.46 5.68
CA LEU A 52 -0.91 -20.77 6.01
C LEU A 52 -2.45 -20.75 6.13
N PRO A 53 -3.08 -19.78 6.83
CA PRO A 53 -4.53 -19.62 6.81
C PRO A 53 -5.09 -19.36 5.41
N LEU A 54 -4.44 -18.55 4.59
CA LEU A 54 -4.87 -18.27 3.22
C LEU A 54 -4.84 -19.54 2.35
N GLY A 55 -3.75 -20.31 2.42
CA GLY A 55 -3.67 -21.58 1.70
C GLY A 55 -4.76 -22.58 2.11
N ARG A 56 -5.25 -22.49 3.35
CA ARG A 56 -6.34 -23.34 3.86
C ARG A 56 -7.75 -22.77 3.58
N ALA A 57 -7.89 -21.45 3.58
CA ALA A 57 -9.17 -20.78 3.37
C ALA A 57 -9.67 -20.89 1.93
N LEU A 58 -8.79 -21.19 0.98
CA LEU A 58 -9.13 -21.43 -0.43
C LEU A 58 -9.85 -22.77 -0.66
N GLY A 59 -10.33 -23.41 0.42
CA GLY A 59 -11.49 -24.30 0.37
C GLY A 59 -11.30 -25.66 -0.29
N ILE A 60 -10.07 -26.12 -0.55
CA ILE A 60 -9.84 -27.47 -1.07
C ILE A 60 -9.89 -28.45 0.11
N ALA A 61 -10.85 -29.34 0.09
CA ALA A 61 -11.10 -30.32 1.16
C ALA A 61 -9.93 -31.29 1.43
N LYS A 62 -8.96 -31.33 0.54
CA LYS A 62 -7.67 -31.99 0.70
C LYS A 62 -6.59 -31.04 0.18
N PRO A 63 -5.77 -30.43 1.05
CA PRO A 63 -4.72 -29.52 0.63
C PRO A 63 -3.71 -30.26 -0.24
N GLN A 64 -3.81 -30.06 -1.53
CA GLN A 64 -2.89 -30.60 -2.52
C GLN A 64 -2.22 -29.43 -3.21
N THR A 65 -0.94 -29.20 -2.87
CA THR A 65 -0.13 -28.17 -3.51
C THR A 65 0.03 -28.44 -5.00
N CYS A 66 -0.02 -27.39 -5.79
CA CYS A 66 0.21 -27.49 -7.24
C CYS A 66 1.56 -28.12 -7.54
N GLY A 67 1.60 -29.03 -8.50
CA GLY A 67 2.82 -29.70 -8.94
C GLY A 67 3.85 -28.72 -9.53
N ALA A 68 5.12 -29.13 -9.55
CA ALA A 68 6.21 -28.34 -10.11
C ALA A 68 6.03 -28.02 -11.61
N ASP A 69 5.19 -28.76 -12.29
CA ASP A 69 4.91 -28.65 -13.73
C ASP A 69 3.99 -27.48 -14.08
N VAL A 70 3.32 -26.89 -13.09
CA VAL A 70 2.41 -25.76 -13.29
C VAL A 70 3.21 -24.47 -13.27
N SER A 71 3.08 -23.65 -14.33
CA SER A 71 3.73 -22.34 -14.39
C SER A 71 3.09 -21.39 -13.37
N LEU A 72 3.88 -20.40 -12.86
CA LEU A 72 3.42 -19.40 -11.89
C LEU A 72 2.14 -18.67 -12.35
N ILE A 73 2.03 -18.37 -13.63
CA ILE A 73 0.86 -17.67 -14.20
C ILE A 73 -0.35 -18.61 -14.22
N ALA A 74 -0.16 -19.88 -14.61
CA ALA A 74 -1.23 -20.86 -14.59
C ALA A 74 -1.71 -21.15 -13.16
N GLU A 75 -0.80 -21.20 -12.19
CA GLU A 75 -1.11 -21.42 -10.77
C GLU A 75 -2.01 -20.29 -10.20
N LEU A 76 -1.80 -19.04 -10.64
CA LEU A 76 -2.63 -17.90 -10.20
C LEU A 76 -4.11 -18.02 -10.63
N PHE A 77 -4.38 -18.71 -11.74
CA PHE A 77 -5.73 -18.87 -12.29
C PHE A 77 -6.31 -20.28 -12.07
N THR A 78 -5.55 -21.20 -11.47
CA THR A 78 -5.97 -22.57 -11.23
C THR A 78 -6.70 -22.67 -9.89
N THR A 79 -7.90 -23.27 -9.91
CA THR A 79 -8.75 -23.49 -8.71
C THR A 79 -8.71 -24.94 -8.23
N THR A 80 -7.89 -25.79 -8.85
CA THR A 80 -7.86 -27.24 -8.58
C THR A 80 -6.80 -27.67 -7.57
N CYS A 81 -5.85 -26.80 -7.25
CA CYS A 81 -4.79 -27.07 -6.30
C CYS A 81 -4.43 -25.81 -5.49
N ASP A 82 -3.82 -26.00 -4.32
CA ASP A 82 -3.37 -24.92 -3.45
C ASP A 82 -2.09 -24.27 -3.98
N TRP A 83 -2.00 -22.94 -3.81
CA TRP A 83 -0.81 -22.20 -4.17
C TRP A 83 0.41 -22.65 -3.35
N ARG A 84 1.52 -22.80 -4.03
CA ARG A 84 2.79 -23.09 -3.37
C ARG A 84 3.24 -21.90 -2.52
N ILE A 85 3.84 -22.18 -1.38
CA ILE A 85 4.41 -21.12 -0.51
C ILE A 85 5.47 -20.31 -1.25
N SER A 86 6.22 -20.93 -2.17
CA SER A 86 7.17 -20.23 -3.03
C SER A 86 6.50 -19.19 -3.95
N SER A 87 5.30 -19.49 -4.46
CA SER A 87 4.53 -18.56 -5.29
C SER A 87 4.02 -17.38 -4.48
N LEU A 88 3.60 -17.61 -3.24
CA LEU A 88 3.28 -16.53 -2.30
C LEU A 88 4.51 -15.66 -1.97
N GLY A 89 5.69 -16.24 -1.89
CA GLY A 89 6.94 -15.50 -1.71
C GLY A 89 7.23 -14.52 -2.84
N TRP A 90 6.87 -14.85 -4.08
CA TRP A 90 7.00 -13.95 -5.22
C TRP A 90 6.14 -12.69 -5.10
N MET A 91 4.95 -12.78 -4.51
CA MET A 91 4.12 -11.61 -4.24
C MET A 91 4.85 -10.62 -3.33
N PHE A 92 5.57 -11.12 -2.33
CA PHE A 92 6.34 -10.29 -1.41
C PHE A 92 7.54 -9.62 -2.13
N THR A 93 8.21 -10.34 -3.00
CA THR A 93 9.30 -9.80 -3.83
C THR A 93 8.78 -8.68 -4.74
N LEU A 94 7.66 -8.90 -5.42
CA LEU A 94 7.02 -7.88 -6.26
C LEU A 94 6.62 -6.64 -5.46
N PHE A 95 6.13 -6.83 -4.24
CA PHE A 95 5.80 -5.72 -3.35
C PHE A 95 7.02 -4.79 -3.13
N PHE A 96 8.19 -5.34 -2.82
CA PHE A 96 9.41 -4.54 -2.64
C PHE A 96 9.89 -3.90 -3.94
N VAL A 97 9.79 -4.58 -5.06
CA VAL A 97 10.14 -4.02 -6.37
C VAL A 97 9.26 -2.81 -6.67
N PHE A 98 7.94 -2.92 -6.51
CA PHE A 98 7.03 -1.80 -6.74
C PHE A 98 7.21 -0.69 -5.71
N LEU A 99 7.52 -1.01 -4.47
CA LEU A 99 7.85 -0.02 -3.43
C LEU A 99 9.06 0.82 -3.82
N GLY A 100 10.15 0.18 -4.22
CA GLY A 100 11.37 0.88 -4.65
C GLY A 100 11.15 1.68 -5.94
N LEU A 101 10.47 1.10 -6.91
CA LEU A 101 10.18 1.75 -8.19
C LEU A 101 9.27 2.97 -8.00
N SER A 102 8.24 2.86 -7.17
CA SER A 102 7.34 3.98 -6.88
C SER A 102 8.07 5.13 -6.19
N ALA A 103 8.97 4.84 -5.25
CA ALA A 103 9.78 5.85 -4.59
C ALA A 103 10.71 6.59 -5.59
N ALA A 104 11.33 5.85 -6.51
CA ALA A 104 12.22 6.42 -7.52
C ALA A 104 11.46 7.31 -8.53
N LEU A 105 10.30 6.86 -9.00
CA LEU A 105 9.55 7.57 -10.05
C LEU A 105 8.76 8.77 -9.50
N TRP A 106 8.19 8.64 -8.30
CA TRP A 106 7.25 9.61 -7.75
C TRP A 106 7.81 10.48 -6.63
N GLY A 107 9.07 10.30 -6.24
CA GLY A 107 9.73 11.14 -5.26
C GLY A 107 9.70 12.62 -5.62
N GLY A 108 10.04 12.99 -6.87
CA GLY A 108 9.98 14.36 -7.35
C GLY A 108 8.55 14.93 -7.44
N TRP A 109 7.56 14.08 -7.70
CA TRP A 109 6.16 14.49 -7.66
C TRP A 109 5.72 14.79 -6.22
N LEU A 110 6.13 13.98 -5.24
CA LEU A 110 5.88 14.18 -3.81
C LEU A 110 6.35 15.56 -3.34
N GLU A 111 7.56 15.95 -3.74
CA GLU A 111 8.12 17.26 -3.37
C GLU A 111 7.32 18.43 -3.92
N ARG A 112 6.79 18.30 -5.14
CA ARG A 112 5.99 19.35 -5.80
C ARG A 112 4.59 19.47 -5.21
N VAL A 113 3.92 18.35 -4.99
CA VAL A 113 2.50 18.27 -4.62
C VAL A 113 2.29 18.39 -3.11
N GLY A 114 3.28 17.99 -2.34
CA GLY A 114 3.27 18.01 -0.87
C GLY A 114 2.74 16.72 -0.25
N PRO A 115 3.09 16.48 1.03
CA PRO A 115 2.87 15.19 1.70
C PRO A 115 1.39 14.85 1.93
N ARG A 116 0.50 15.85 2.10
CA ARG A 116 -0.94 15.57 2.32
C ARG A 116 -1.61 14.97 1.11
N LYS A 117 -1.40 15.56 -0.08
CA LYS A 117 -1.99 15.04 -1.31
C LYS A 117 -1.38 13.69 -1.66
N ALA A 118 -0.06 13.54 -1.52
CA ALA A 118 0.61 12.27 -1.73
C ALA A 118 0.12 11.20 -0.75
N GLY A 119 -0.11 11.54 0.52
CA GLY A 119 -0.68 10.64 1.52
C GLY A 119 -2.08 10.14 1.16
N VAL A 120 -2.95 11.03 0.66
CA VAL A 120 -4.30 10.64 0.20
C VAL A 120 -4.21 9.67 -0.98
N VAL A 121 -3.38 9.98 -1.99
CA VAL A 121 -3.19 9.11 -3.16
C VAL A 121 -2.66 7.74 -2.72
N SER A 122 -1.65 7.71 -1.84
CA SER A 122 -1.10 6.47 -1.30
C SER A 122 -2.14 5.66 -0.54
N ALA A 123 -2.97 6.30 0.29
CA ALA A 123 -4.04 5.63 1.03
C ALA A 123 -5.08 5.01 0.08
N VAL A 124 -5.49 5.73 -0.96
CA VAL A 124 -6.43 5.21 -1.96
C VAL A 124 -5.83 4.02 -2.71
N CYS A 125 -4.57 4.13 -3.15
CA CYS A 125 -3.90 3.02 -3.82
C CYS A 125 -3.74 1.80 -2.92
N TRP A 126 -3.38 2.01 -1.65
CA TRP A 126 -3.22 0.95 -0.66
C TRP A 126 -4.54 0.23 -0.36
N CYS A 127 -5.58 0.99 -0.01
CA CYS A 127 -6.90 0.43 0.25
C CYS A 127 -7.50 -0.23 -0.98
N GLY A 128 -7.33 0.38 -2.16
CA GLY A 128 -7.77 -0.20 -3.43
C GLY A 128 -7.09 -1.53 -3.74
N GLY A 129 -5.78 -1.62 -3.51
CA GLY A 129 -5.03 -2.86 -3.66
C GLY A 129 -5.51 -3.97 -2.73
N LEU A 130 -5.77 -3.65 -1.46
CA LEU A 130 -6.31 -4.60 -0.49
C LEU A 130 -7.72 -5.08 -0.87
N LEU A 131 -8.58 -4.18 -1.35
CA LEU A 131 -9.92 -4.55 -1.81
C LEU A 131 -9.87 -5.47 -3.03
N ILE A 132 -9.02 -5.17 -4.01
CA ILE A 132 -8.83 -6.02 -5.20
C ILE A 132 -8.30 -7.39 -4.79
N SER A 133 -7.35 -7.44 -3.85
CA SER A 133 -6.81 -8.70 -3.32
C SER A 133 -7.89 -9.52 -2.61
N ALA A 134 -8.72 -8.88 -1.81
CA ALA A 134 -9.83 -9.54 -1.11
C ALA A 134 -10.86 -10.11 -2.11
N LEU A 135 -11.21 -9.34 -3.14
CA LEU A 135 -12.09 -9.80 -4.21
C LEU A 135 -11.48 -10.98 -4.99
N GLY A 136 -10.17 -10.91 -5.30
CA GLY A 136 -9.47 -11.99 -5.98
C GLY A 136 -9.49 -13.30 -5.20
N ILE A 137 -9.28 -13.24 -3.88
CA ILE A 137 -9.38 -14.40 -3.00
C ILE A 137 -10.82 -14.94 -3.00
N GLN A 138 -11.82 -14.06 -2.90
CA GLN A 138 -13.21 -14.47 -2.86
C GLN A 138 -13.70 -15.08 -4.18
N MET A 139 -13.19 -14.59 -5.32
CA MET A 139 -13.53 -15.15 -6.64
C MET A 139 -12.83 -16.49 -6.92
N HIS A 140 -11.76 -16.80 -6.19
CA HIS A 140 -11.05 -18.06 -6.29
C HIS A 140 -11.75 -19.20 -5.53
N GLN A 141 -12.68 -18.90 -4.62
CA GLN A 141 -13.55 -19.87 -3.94
C GLN A 141 -14.74 -20.23 -4.84
#